data_2f13023648ef30088b5e99abbc26c6bb
#
_entry.id   2f13023648ef30088b5e99abbc26c6bb
#
_cell.length_a   1.000
_cell.length_b   1.000
_cell.length_c   1.000
_cell.angle_alpha   90.00
_cell.angle_beta   90.00
_cell.angle_gamma   90.00
#
_symmetry.space_group_name_H-M   'P 1'
#
loop_
_entity.id
_entity.type
_entity.pdbx_description
1 polymer ?
#
loop_
_entity_poly.entity_id
_entity_poly.type
_entity_poly.pdbx_seq_one_letter_code
_entity_poly.pdbx_strand_id
1 'polypeptide(L)'
;ALLRRHRAAGSARLVWRDVLGLDADSDAWRVVHSEGDGLSGLVVDRYADLVVVEFFSAGMFRHREWIYDALRAHFPGCRVHAFADEHVQKQESFDFRGTEPQAPAIITEHGVKFRADPAGAHKTGFFADQRDNRQWLSRHVQGKRVLDLCCNTGGFGVYAAVRGASEVTGVDIDQDVLDIARGNAKLNDVRVRFVQADIFPWLRDAAANGDAYDVVVLDPAKMTRDREQVIPALKKYLDMNKLALGAVRPGGLFATFSCTGLVREDQFLDMLRRAGYYAGRTLQVLKVAGAGADHPFLANVPESRYLKAVFCRVE
;
A
#
# COMPACT_ATOMS: atom_id res chain seq x y z
N ALA A 1 -32.84 15.78 -7.88
CA ALA A 1 -32.32 16.48 -6.67
C ALA A 1 -31.14 15.76 -6.04
N LEU A 2 -31.15 14.42 -5.93
CA LEU A 2 -30.03 13.62 -5.37
C LEU A 2 -28.76 13.74 -6.24
N LEU A 3 -28.91 13.63 -7.56
CA LEU A 3 -27.78 13.73 -8.53
C LEU A 3 -27.13 15.14 -8.56
N ARG A 4 -27.92 16.22 -8.30
CA ARG A 4 -27.34 17.56 -8.18
C ARG A 4 -26.53 17.74 -6.87
N ARG A 5 -26.97 17.12 -5.76
CA ARG A 5 -26.20 17.09 -4.51
C ARG A 5 -24.90 16.29 -4.66
N HIS A 6 -24.91 15.18 -5.42
CA HIS A 6 -23.72 14.41 -5.71
C HIS A 6 -22.75 15.13 -6.66
N ARG A 7 -23.24 15.96 -7.60
CA ARG A 7 -22.38 16.81 -8.44
C ARG A 7 -21.61 17.84 -7.62
N ALA A 8 -22.29 18.54 -6.71
CA ALA A 8 -21.65 19.50 -5.81
C ALA A 8 -20.73 18.82 -4.77
N ALA A 9 -21.13 17.65 -4.26
CA ALA A 9 -20.31 16.88 -3.33
C ALA A 9 -19.08 16.24 -4.02
N GLY A 10 -19.20 15.79 -5.26
CA GLY A 10 -18.07 15.24 -6.04
C GLY A 10 -17.00 16.30 -6.31
N SER A 11 -17.39 17.50 -6.76
CA SER A 11 -16.43 18.59 -6.97
C SER A 11 -15.81 19.09 -5.66
N ALA A 12 -16.58 19.20 -4.56
CA ALA A 12 -16.06 19.63 -3.26
C ALA A 12 -15.06 18.62 -2.68
N ARG A 13 -15.18 17.32 -2.98
CA ARG A 13 -14.29 16.27 -2.46
C ARG A 13 -12.99 16.14 -3.24
N LEU A 14 -13.01 16.40 -4.54
CA LEU A 14 -11.80 16.53 -5.34
C LEU A 14 -10.95 17.72 -4.85
N VAL A 15 -11.59 18.82 -4.44
CA VAL A 15 -10.94 19.99 -3.83
C VAL A 15 -10.17 19.67 -2.55
N TRP A 16 -10.61 18.66 -1.74
CA TRP A 16 -9.85 18.27 -0.55
C TRP A 16 -8.47 17.70 -0.86
N ARG A 17 -8.29 16.98 -1.98
CA ARG A 17 -6.97 16.49 -2.40
C ARG A 17 -6.04 17.65 -2.76
N ASP A 18 -6.58 18.71 -3.36
CA ASP A 18 -5.84 19.93 -3.67
C ASP A 18 -5.38 20.63 -2.36
N VAL A 19 -6.24 20.65 -1.31
CA VAL A 19 -5.90 21.18 0.01
C VAL A 19 -4.79 20.38 0.72
N LEU A 20 -4.70 19.06 0.43
CA LEU A 20 -3.63 18.22 0.97
C LEU A 20 -2.27 18.49 0.32
N GLY A 21 -2.21 19.27 -0.76
CA GLY A 21 -0.97 19.63 -1.46
C GLY A 21 -0.23 18.41 -2.02
N LEU A 22 -0.96 17.35 -2.40
CA LEU A 22 -0.37 16.09 -2.86
C LEU A 22 0.38 16.25 -4.19
N ASP A 23 -0.04 17.20 -5.00
CA ASP A 23 0.51 17.51 -6.31
C ASP A 23 1.82 18.33 -6.27
N ALA A 24 2.22 18.80 -5.10
CA ALA A 24 3.45 19.60 -4.94
C ALA A 24 4.72 18.80 -5.28
N ASP A 25 4.75 17.50 -4.98
CA ASP A 25 5.91 16.63 -5.19
C ASP A 25 5.53 15.18 -5.59
N SER A 26 4.25 14.95 -5.86
CA SER A 26 3.70 13.65 -6.21
C SER A 26 2.65 13.81 -7.33
N ASP A 27 2.58 12.84 -8.24
CA ASP A 27 1.58 12.78 -9.31
C ASP A 27 0.73 11.50 -9.26
N ALA A 28 0.76 10.81 -8.10
CA ALA A 28 0.00 9.60 -7.84
C ALA A 28 -0.71 9.66 -6.49
N TRP A 29 -2.05 9.53 -6.50
CA TRP A 29 -2.88 9.50 -5.29
C TRP A 29 -4.26 8.92 -5.56
N ARG A 30 -4.96 8.55 -4.47
CA ARG A 30 -6.36 8.14 -4.48
C ARG A 30 -7.26 9.37 -4.65
N VAL A 31 -7.99 9.43 -5.77
CA VAL A 31 -8.96 10.49 -6.09
C VAL A 31 -10.28 10.26 -5.39
N VAL A 32 -10.76 9.01 -5.38
CA VAL A 32 -12.00 8.59 -4.69
C VAL A 32 -11.73 7.32 -3.91
N HIS A 33 -12.03 7.35 -2.61
CA HIS A 33 -11.88 6.23 -1.68
C HIS A 33 -13.24 5.75 -1.15
N SER A 34 -14.07 5.24 -2.03
CA SER A 34 -15.33 4.54 -1.70
C SER A 34 -16.13 5.21 -0.57
N GLU A 35 -16.42 4.49 0.52
CA GLU A 35 -17.19 4.98 1.68
C GLU A 35 -16.56 6.23 2.29
N GLY A 36 -15.23 6.30 2.37
CA GLY A 36 -14.50 7.43 2.92
C GLY A 36 -14.85 8.76 2.26
N ASP A 37 -15.17 8.72 0.97
CA ASP A 37 -15.64 9.86 0.19
C ASP A 37 -17.16 9.87 0.00
N GLY A 38 -17.91 8.90 0.60
CA GLY A 38 -19.36 8.74 0.46
C GLY A 38 -19.81 8.38 -0.95
N LEU A 39 -18.92 7.75 -1.73
CA LEU A 39 -19.17 7.18 -3.05
C LEU A 39 -18.97 5.66 -2.96
N SER A 40 -19.69 5.01 -2.04
CA SER A 40 -19.58 3.59 -1.76
C SER A 40 -19.60 2.76 -3.03
N GLY A 41 -18.61 1.88 -3.18
CA GLY A 41 -18.45 1.04 -4.36
C GLY A 41 -17.71 1.69 -5.52
N LEU A 42 -17.05 2.84 -5.33
CA LEU A 42 -16.19 3.48 -6.33
C LEU A 42 -14.80 3.74 -5.76
N VAL A 43 -13.79 3.25 -6.45
CA VAL A 43 -12.39 3.58 -6.21
C VAL A 43 -11.81 4.23 -7.46
N VAL A 44 -11.11 5.33 -7.30
CA VAL A 44 -10.43 6.02 -8.40
C VAL A 44 -9.04 6.41 -7.95
N ASP A 45 -8.03 5.95 -8.67
CA ASP A 45 -6.64 6.32 -8.48
C ASP A 45 -6.12 7.12 -9.68
N ARG A 46 -5.32 8.13 -9.42
CA ARG A 46 -4.55 8.85 -10.43
C ARG A 46 -3.09 8.42 -10.39
N TYR A 47 -2.53 8.19 -11.57
CA TYR A 47 -1.13 7.83 -11.81
C TYR A 47 -0.60 8.68 -12.97
N ALA A 48 -0.06 9.87 -12.68
CA ALA A 48 0.35 10.85 -13.67
C ALA A 48 -0.81 11.23 -14.63
N ASP A 49 -0.73 10.83 -15.90
CA ASP A 49 -1.77 11.02 -16.92
C ASP A 49 -2.82 9.89 -16.95
N LEU A 50 -2.62 8.82 -16.20
CA LEU A 50 -3.52 7.67 -16.15
C LEU A 50 -4.46 7.76 -14.94
N VAL A 51 -5.75 7.61 -15.17
CA VAL A 51 -6.77 7.49 -14.13
C VAL A 51 -7.37 6.09 -14.18
N VAL A 52 -7.28 5.37 -13.06
CA VAL A 52 -7.80 4.00 -12.93
C VAL A 52 -9.06 4.01 -12.09
N VAL A 53 -10.13 3.42 -12.62
CA VAL A 53 -11.45 3.36 -11.98
C VAL A 53 -11.81 1.91 -11.70
N GLU A 54 -12.07 1.58 -10.46
CA GLU A 54 -12.52 0.25 -10.04
C GLU A 54 -13.94 0.34 -9.49
N PHE A 55 -14.85 -0.46 -10.04
CA PHE A 55 -16.25 -0.53 -9.62
C PHE A 55 -16.48 -1.71 -8.70
N PHE A 56 -16.99 -1.44 -7.50
CA PHE A 56 -17.38 -2.42 -6.49
C PHE A 56 -18.90 -2.52 -6.31
N SER A 57 -19.70 -1.77 -7.07
CA SER A 57 -21.16 -1.86 -7.01
C SER A 57 -21.81 -1.60 -8.36
N ALA A 58 -22.93 -2.28 -8.61
CA ALA A 58 -23.78 -2.04 -9.79
C ALA A 58 -24.30 -0.60 -9.85
N GLY A 59 -24.52 0.03 -8.68
CA GLY A 59 -24.96 1.43 -8.60
C GLY A 59 -23.97 2.39 -9.19
N MET A 60 -22.69 2.29 -8.81
CA MET A 60 -21.63 3.12 -9.38
C MET A 60 -21.36 2.79 -10.85
N PHE A 61 -21.37 1.52 -11.22
CA PHE A 61 -21.21 1.09 -12.60
C PHE A 61 -22.28 1.68 -13.54
N ARG A 62 -23.55 1.73 -13.12
CA ARG A 62 -24.63 2.35 -13.91
C ARG A 62 -24.40 3.84 -14.17
N HIS A 63 -23.61 4.52 -13.34
CA HIS A 63 -23.28 5.93 -13.49
C HIS A 63 -21.89 6.15 -14.12
N ARG A 64 -21.26 5.13 -14.71
CA ARG A 64 -19.88 5.18 -15.22
C ARG A 64 -19.63 6.31 -16.23
N GLU A 65 -20.55 6.56 -17.17
CA GLU A 65 -20.35 7.61 -18.17
C GLU A 65 -20.25 9.00 -17.53
N TRP A 66 -21.12 9.27 -16.55
CA TRP A 66 -21.04 10.51 -15.79
C TRP A 66 -19.74 10.60 -14.97
N ILE A 67 -19.26 9.48 -14.43
CA ILE A 67 -17.99 9.41 -13.69
C ILE A 67 -16.83 9.71 -14.64
N TYR A 68 -16.82 9.09 -15.83
CA TYR A 68 -15.78 9.35 -16.83
C TYR A 68 -15.76 10.81 -17.31
N ASP A 69 -16.92 11.41 -17.55
CA ASP A 69 -17.03 12.82 -17.95
C ASP A 69 -16.52 13.75 -16.84
N ALA A 70 -16.84 13.46 -15.59
CA ALA A 70 -16.34 14.21 -14.44
C ALA A 70 -14.82 14.11 -14.31
N LEU A 71 -14.24 12.91 -14.50
CA LEU A 71 -12.80 12.69 -14.44
C LEU A 71 -12.06 13.38 -15.58
N ARG A 72 -12.58 13.31 -16.83
CA ARG A 72 -11.99 14.02 -17.98
C ARG A 72 -12.06 15.54 -17.83
N ALA A 73 -13.15 16.05 -17.22
CA ALA A 73 -13.28 17.48 -16.96
C ALA A 73 -12.30 17.95 -15.87
N HIS A 74 -12.03 17.11 -14.86
CA HIS A 74 -11.11 17.45 -13.78
C HIS A 74 -9.63 17.22 -14.14
N PHE A 75 -9.34 16.19 -14.93
CA PHE A 75 -8.00 15.83 -15.41
C PHE A 75 -7.98 15.87 -16.95
N PRO A 76 -7.90 17.06 -17.58
CA PRO A 76 -7.90 17.18 -19.04
C PRO A 76 -6.78 16.38 -19.69
N GLY A 77 -7.12 15.58 -20.71
CA GLY A 77 -6.17 14.75 -21.43
C GLY A 77 -5.77 13.44 -20.73
N CYS A 78 -6.37 13.10 -19.58
CA CYS A 78 -6.08 11.83 -18.91
C CYS A 78 -6.55 10.63 -19.75
N ARG A 79 -5.76 9.55 -19.67
CA ARG A 79 -6.17 8.21 -20.09
C ARG A 79 -7.01 7.59 -18.97
N VAL A 80 -8.14 6.99 -19.32
CA VAL A 80 -9.00 6.32 -18.33
C VAL A 80 -8.96 4.82 -18.56
N HIS A 81 -8.58 4.07 -17.51
CA HIS A 81 -8.73 2.62 -17.45
C HIS A 81 -9.79 2.28 -16.41
N ALA A 82 -10.75 1.45 -16.77
CA ALA A 82 -11.81 1.07 -15.84
C ALA A 82 -12.05 -0.43 -15.86
N PHE A 83 -12.25 -1.03 -14.69
CA PHE A 83 -12.52 -2.46 -14.53
C PHE A 83 -13.40 -2.74 -13.31
N ALA A 84 -13.83 -3.97 -13.17
CA ALA A 84 -14.47 -4.52 -11.99
C ALA A 84 -14.03 -5.98 -11.83
N ASP A 85 -13.73 -6.41 -10.60
CA ASP A 85 -13.40 -7.80 -10.29
C ASP A 85 -14.58 -8.71 -10.65
N GLU A 86 -14.30 -9.90 -11.24
CA GLU A 86 -15.36 -10.85 -11.64
C GLU A 86 -16.24 -11.30 -10.46
N HIS A 87 -15.65 -11.42 -9.28
CA HIS A 87 -16.40 -11.79 -8.08
C HIS A 87 -17.41 -10.71 -7.71
N VAL A 88 -17.00 -9.43 -7.78
CA VAL A 88 -17.87 -8.26 -7.56
C VAL A 88 -18.99 -8.21 -8.60
N GLN A 89 -18.66 -8.44 -9.87
CA GLN A 89 -19.64 -8.47 -10.94
C GLN A 89 -20.73 -9.52 -10.70
N LYS A 90 -20.34 -10.72 -10.26
CA LYS A 90 -21.27 -11.79 -9.89
C LYS A 90 -22.13 -11.45 -8.69
N GLN A 91 -21.53 -10.87 -7.62
CA GLN A 91 -22.27 -10.46 -6.42
C GLN A 91 -23.26 -9.35 -6.68
N GLU A 92 -22.88 -8.36 -7.48
CA GLU A 92 -23.66 -7.15 -7.76
C GLU A 92 -24.55 -7.26 -9.01
N SER A 93 -24.49 -8.40 -9.71
CA SER A 93 -25.32 -8.70 -10.89
C SER A 93 -25.19 -7.68 -12.01
N PHE A 94 -23.95 -7.36 -12.42
CA PHE A 94 -23.64 -6.60 -13.63
C PHE A 94 -22.52 -7.27 -14.42
N ASP A 95 -22.41 -6.94 -15.71
CA ASP A 95 -21.35 -7.43 -16.60
C ASP A 95 -20.54 -6.26 -17.15
N PHE A 96 -19.20 -6.35 -17.04
CA PHE A 96 -18.30 -5.34 -17.51
C PHE A 96 -16.95 -5.94 -17.94
N ARG A 97 -16.65 -5.86 -19.23
CA ARG A 97 -15.38 -6.36 -19.77
C ARG A 97 -14.18 -5.45 -19.49
N GLY A 98 -14.40 -4.33 -18.80
CA GLY A 98 -13.40 -3.29 -18.67
C GLY A 98 -13.26 -2.41 -19.89
N THR A 99 -12.46 -1.36 -19.77
CA THR A 99 -11.98 -0.58 -20.92
C THR A 99 -10.76 -1.26 -21.53
N GLU A 100 -10.35 -0.83 -22.73
CA GLU A 100 -9.11 -1.29 -23.33
C GLU A 100 -7.93 -1.11 -22.36
N PRO A 101 -7.02 -2.10 -22.29
CA PRO A 101 -5.82 -2.00 -21.45
C PRO A 101 -5.01 -0.75 -21.78
N GLN A 102 -4.56 -0.05 -20.75
CA GLN A 102 -3.73 1.14 -20.91
C GLN A 102 -2.26 0.81 -20.63
N ALA A 103 -1.37 1.49 -21.36
CA ALA A 103 0.06 1.39 -21.06
C ALA A 103 0.35 1.89 -19.63
N PRO A 104 1.32 1.28 -18.94
CA PRO A 104 1.75 1.75 -17.64
C PRO A 104 2.14 3.22 -17.63
N ALA A 105 1.95 3.87 -16.49
CA ALA A 105 2.44 5.22 -16.24
C ALA A 105 3.71 5.19 -15.39
N ILE A 106 4.61 6.13 -15.62
CA ILE A 106 5.70 6.42 -14.68
C ILE A 106 5.20 7.54 -13.78
N ILE A 107 5.15 7.25 -12.50
CA ILE A 107 4.71 8.18 -11.47
C ILE A 107 5.90 8.68 -10.66
N THR A 108 5.70 9.82 -10.03
CA THR A 108 6.62 10.39 -9.05
C THR A 108 5.91 10.50 -7.71
N GLU A 109 6.55 10.06 -6.63
CA GLU A 109 6.08 10.16 -5.26
C GLU A 109 7.20 10.72 -4.40
N HIS A 110 7.06 11.97 -3.92
CA HIS A 110 8.10 12.71 -3.19
C HIS A 110 9.47 12.66 -3.90
N GLY A 111 9.49 12.79 -5.22
CA GLY A 111 10.69 12.75 -6.06
C GLY A 111 11.22 11.34 -6.36
N VAL A 112 10.59 10.27 -5.87
CA VAL A 112 10.94 8.87 -6.20
C VAL A 112 10.02 8.35 -7.31
N LYS A 113 10.59 7.76 -8.35
CA LYS A 113 9.86 7.29 -9.53
C LYS A 113 9.46 5.83 -9.42
N PHE A 114 8.24 5.52 -9.85
CA PHE A 114 7.72 4.15 -9.91
C PHE A 114 6.93 3.91 -11.19
N ARG A 115 6.87 2.66 -11.62
CA ARG A 115 5.95 2.18 -12.65
C ARG A 115 4.62 1.80 -11.99
N ALA A 116 3.54 2.46 -12.39
CA ALA A 116 2.17 2.07 -12.09
C ALA A 116 1.58 1.34 -13.31
N ASP A 117 1.18 0.07 -13.12
CA ASP A 117 0.70 -0.78 -14.19
C ASP A 117 -0.72 -1.26 -13.88
N PRO A 118 -1.77 -0.73 -14.54
CA PRO A 118 -3.14 -1.12 -14.28
C PRO A 118 -3.49 -2.54 -14.77
N ALA A 119 -2.70 -3.08 -15.69
CA ALA A 119 -2.82 -4.47 -16.15
C ALA A 119 -2.01 -5.44 -15.28
N GLY A 120 -1.15 -4.92 -14.40
CA GLY A 120 -0.38 -5.70 -13.44
C GLY A 120 -1.28 -6.27 -12.35
N ALA A 121 -0.88 -7.42 -11.79
CA ALA A 121 -1.70 -8.30 -10.95
C ALA A 121 -2.24 -7.70 -9.63
N HIS A 122 -1.97 -6.44 -9.28
CA HIS A 122 -2.28 -5.93 -7.95
C HIS A 122 -3.03 -4.60 -7.96
N LYS A 123 -4.28 -4.61 -7.44
CA LYS A 123 -5.14 -3.43 -7.27
C LYS A 123 -5.24 -2.59 -8.56
N THR A 124 -5.20 -1.29 -8.41
CA THR A 124 -5.25 -0.31 -9.48
C THR A 124 -3.89 -0.05 -10.17
N GLY A 125 -2.79 -0.71 -9.70
CA GLY A 125 -1.47 -0.66 -10.34
C GLY A 125 -0.32 -0.16 -9.45
N PHE A 126 -0.60 0.50 -8.30
CA PHE A 126 0.39 0.95 -7.32
C PHE A 126 -0.25 1.12 -5.94
N PHE A 127 0.56 0.99 -4.87
CA PHE A 127 0.09 1.11 -3.48
C PHE A 127 0.28 2.54 -2.96
N ALA A 128 -0.51 3.50 -3.46
CA ALA A 128 -0.45 4.89 -3.02
C ALA A 128 -0.82 5.09 -1.53
N ASP A 129 -1.55 4.15 -0.93
CA ASP A 129 -1.91 4.15 0.48
C ASP A 129 -0.71 4.13 1.44
N GLN A 130 0.44 3.62 1.00
CA GLN A 130 1.68 3.56 1.77
C GLN A 130 2.59 4.79 1.60
N ARG A 131 2.22 5.79 0.78
CA ARG A 131 3.03 6.97 0.47
C ARG A 131 3.62 7.63 1.71
N ASP A 132 2.77 8.00 2.68
CA ASP A 132 3.19 8.73 3.87
C ASP A 132 4.03 7.86 4.80
N ASN A 133 3.82 6.54 4.79
CA ASN A 133 4.60 5.57 5.54
C ASN A 133 6.00 5.39 4.93
N ARG A 134 6.09 5.31 3.59
CA ARG A 134 7.38 5.28 2.87
C ARG A 134 8.17 6.55 3.12
N GLN A 135 7.53 7.73 3.01
CA GLN A 135 8.17 9.01 3.26
C GLN A 135 8.67 9.10 4.70
N TRP A 136 7.88 8.69 5.69
CA TRP A 136 8.29 8.73 7.09
C TRP A 136 9.51 7.84 7.34
N LEU A 137 9.45 6.58 6.90
CA LEU A 137 10.54 5.61 7.06
C LEU A 137 11.83 6.10 6.42
N SER A 138 11.73 6.68 5.23
CA SER A 138 12.89 7.11 4.44
C SER A 138 13.74 8.20 5.11
N ARG A 139 13.20 8.90 6.11
CA ARG A 139 13.95 9.88 6.92
C ARG A 139 14.92 9.24 7.92
N HIS A 140 14.84 7.91 8.09
CA HIS A 140 15.60 7.17 9.12
C HIS A 140 16.56 6.14 8.53
N VAL A 141 16.80 6.15 7.21
CA VAL A 141 17.54 5.08 6.50
C VAL A 141 18.95 5.45 6.05
N GLN A 142 19.33 6.72 6.11
CA GLN A 142 20.62 7.17 5.58
C GLN A 142 21.79 6.44 6.25
N GLY A 143 22.68 5.82 5.44
CA GLY A 143 23.81 5.03 5.89
C GLY A 143 23.43 3.70 6.56
N LYS A 144 22.18 3.27 6.49
CA LYS A 144 21.65 2.08 7.16
C LYS A 144 21.55 0.89 6.23
N ARG A 145 21.65 -0.32 6.80
CA ARG A 145 21.29 -1.57 6.12
C ARG A 145 19.76 -1.79 6.29
N VAL A 146 19.05 -1.90 5.18
CA VAL A 146 17.59 -1.99 5.15
C VAL A 146 17.16 -3.35 4.57
N LEU A 147 16.21 -3.99 5.22
CA LEU A 147 15.52 -5.19 4.76
C LEU A 147 14.05 -4.87 4.51
N ASP A 148 13.57 -5.11 3.29
CA ASP A 148 12.18 -4.91 2.86
C ASP A 148 11.56 -6.27 2.57
N LEU A 149 10.73 -6.78 3.49
CA LEU A 149 10.08 -8.09 3.44
C LEU A 149 8.67 -7.96 2.85
N CYS A 150 8.33 -8.86 1.93
CA CYS A 150 7.14 -8.77 1.09
C CYS A 150 7.16 -7.47 0.29
N CYS A 151 8.31 -7.20 -0.34
CA CYS A 151 8.65 -5.89 -0.89
C CYS A 151 7.83 -5.50 -2.12
N ASN A 152 7.08 -6.43 -2.70
CA ASN A 152 6.28 -6.23 -3.90
C ASN A 152 7.10 -5.53 -5.00
N THR A 153 6.64 -4.43 -5.56
CA THR A 153 7.35 -3.63 -6.58
C THR A 153 8.46 -2.75 -6.01
N GLY A 154 8.94 -3.03 -4.80
CA GLY A 154 10.10 -2.38 -4.16
C GLY A 154 9.80 -1.02 -3.54
N GLY A 155 8.54 -0.76 -3.16
CA GLY A 155 8.12 0.57 -2.69
C GLY A 155 8.99 1.13 -1.56
N PHE A 156 9.15 0.41 -0.45
CA PHE A 156 9.99 0.84 0.68
C PHE A 156 11.48 0.74 0.37
N GLY A 157 11.91 -0.35 -0.28
CA GLY A 157 13.31 -0.59 -0.59
C GLY A 157 13.92 0.46 -1.54
N VAL A 158 13.19 0.82 -2.62
CA VAL A 158 13.64 1.86 -3.56
C VAL A 158 13.70 3.23 -2.87
N TYR A 159 12.68 3.57 -2.06
CA TYR A 159 12.73 4.79 -1.24
C TYR A 159 13.96 4.83 -0.35
N ALA A 160 14.24 3.74 0.35
CA ALA A 160 15.40 3.65 1.24
C ALA A 160 16.73 3.87 0.47
N ALA A 161 16.86 3.25 -0.69
CA ALA A 161 18.04 3.41 -1.53
C ALA A 161 18.22 4.85 -2.04
N VAL A 162 17.13 5.48 -2.52
CA VAL A 162 17.12 6.90 -2.96
C VAL A 162 17.50 7.85 -1.82
N ARG A 163 17.12 7.52 -0.59
CA ARG A 163 17.42 8.32 0.61
C ARG A 163 18.75 7.94 1.29
N GLY A 164 19.64 7.22 0.59
CA GLY A 164 21.00 7.00 1.00
C GLY A 164 21.22 5.84 1.97
N ALA A 165 20.34 4.83 1.98
CA ALA A 165 20.64 3.57 2.65
C ALA A 165 21.94 2.98 2.08
N SER A 166 22.81 2.43 2.94
CA SER A 166 24.11 1.87 2.51
C SER A 166 23.95 0.52 1.79
N GLU A 167 22.93 -0.23 2.17
CA GLU A 167 22.59 -1.52 1.59
C GLU A 167 21.08 -1.73 1.71
N VAL A 168 20.44 -2.19 0.63
CA VAL A 168 19.01 -2.53 0.65
C VAL A 168 18.81 -3.93 0.07
N THR A 169 18.11 -4.78 0.82
CA THR A 169 17.67 -6.09 0.37
C THR A 169 16.14 -6.13 0.38
N GLY A 170 15.52 -6.41 -0.76
CA GLY A 170 14.09 -6.65 -0.91
C GLY A 170 13.81 -8.15 -1.11
N VAL A 171 12.86 -8.71 -0.38
CA VAL A 171 12.48 -10.13 -0.47
C VAL A 171 11.00 -10.24 -0.78
N ASP A 172 10.66 -10.97 -1.83
CA ASP A 172 9.28 -11.32 -2.19
C ASP A 172 9.23 -12.73 -2.79
N ILE A 173 8.09 -13.38 -2.72
CA ILE A 173 7.89 -14.70 -3.31
C ILE A 173 7.59 -14.63 -4.81
N ASP A 174 7.06 -13.51 -5.28
CA ASP A 174 6.59 -13.30 -6.64
C ASP A 174 7.70 -12.68 -7.51
N GLN A 175 8.16 -13.44 -8.51
CA GLN A 175 9.21 -13.01 -9.43
C GLN A 175 8.76 -11.86 -10.33
N ASP A 176 7.49 -11.82 -10.74
CA ASP A 176 6.99 -10.79 -11.67
C ASP A 176 7.00 -9.41 -11.01
N VAL A 177 6.60 -9.31 -9.74
CA VAL A 177 6.69 -8.05 -9.00
C VAL A 177 8.13 -7.63 -8.72
N LEU A 178 9.05 -8.59 -8.54
CA LEU A 178 10.48 -8.30 -8.38
C LEU A 178 11.12 -7.77 -9.67
N ASP A 179 10.64 -8.19 -10.84
CA ASP A 179 11.11 -7.66 -12.12
C ASP A 179 10.67 -6.19 -12.29
N ILE A 180 9.46 -5.85 -11.85
CA ILE A 180 8.99 -4.45 -11.75
C ILE A 180 9.84 -3.69 -10.74
N ALA A 181 10.15 -4.27 -9.57
CA ALA A 181 10.97 -3.65 -8.54
C ALA A 181 12.39 -3.31 -9.04
N ARG A 182 13.02 -4.20 -9.82
CA ARG A 182 14.30 -3.94 -10.49
C ARG A 182 14.19 -2.78 -11.48
N GLY A 183 13.08 -2.73 -12.24
CA GLY A 183 12.75 -1.60 -13.11
C GLY A 183 12.63 -0.28 -12.33
N ASN A 184 11.94 -0.29 -11.19
CA ASN A 184 11.78 0.88 -10.32
C ASN A 184 13.12 1.35 -9.72
N ALA A 185 13.98 0.44 -9.30
CA ALA A 185 15.34 0.80 -8.85
C ALA A 185 16.13 1.46 -9.98
N LYS A 186 16.06 0.93 -11.21
CA LYS A 186 16.71 1.50 -12.39
C LYS A 186 16.18 2.89 -12.75
N LEU A 187 14.88 3.14 -12.64
CA LEU A 187 14.26 4.45 -12.89
C LEU A 187 14.82 5.55 -11.97
N ASN A 188 15.33 5.16 -10.80
CA ASN A 188 15.89 6.06 -9.79
C ASN A 188 17.41 6.03 -9.71
N ASP A 189 18.08 5.29 -10.60
CA ASP A 189 19.54 5.10 -10.62
C ASP A 189 20.10 4.60 -9.27
N VAL A 190 19.39 3.69 -8.62
CA VAL A 190 19.80 3.10 -7.34
C VAL A 190 19.96 1.59 -7.43
N ARG A 191 20.72 1.02 -6.47
CA ARG A 191 20.95 -0.41 -6.37
C ARG A 191 20.17 -0.98 -5.18
N VAL A 192 19.36 -2.00 -5.45
CA VAL A 192 18.65 -2.80 -4.46
C VAL A 192 18.86 -4.27 -4.80
N ARG A 193 19.23 -5.09 -3.83
CA ARG A 193 19.30 -6.54 -3.98
C ARG A 193 17.91 -7.13 -3.83
N PHE A 194 17.27 -7.58 -4.91
CA PHE A 194 16.00 -8.28 -4.88
C PHE A 194 16.19 -9.79 -4.90
N VAL A 195 15.54 -10.49 -3.97
CA VAL A 195 15.62 -11.94 -3.75
C VAL A 195 14.24 -12.53 -3.85
N GLN A 196 14.05 -13.52 -4.74
CA GLN A 196 12.84 -14.30 -4.79
C GLN A 196 12.91 -15.40 -3.72
N ALA A 197 12.11 -15.28 -2.68
CA ALA A 197 12.05 -16.26 -1.60
C ALA A 197 10.77 -16.14 -0.78
N ASP A 198 10.36 -17.26 -0.15
CA ASP A 198 9.45 -17.23 0.98
C ASP A 198 10.20 -16.67 2.19
N ILE A 199 9.61 -15.65 2.83
CA ILE A 199 10.24 -14.95 3.96
C ILE A 199 10.46 -15.84 5.19
N PHE A 200 9.70 -16.92 5.38
CA PHE A 200 9.83 -17.80 6.55
C PHE A 200 11.16 -18.59 6.55
N PRO A 201 11.49 -19.38 5.50
CA PRO A 201 12.80 -20.02 5.44
C PRO A 201 13.91 -18.96 5.32
N TRP A 202 13.74 -17.93 4.50
CA TRP A 202 14.74 -16.90 4.28
C TRP A 202 15.18 -16.21 5.59
N LEU A 203 14.23 -15.83 6.46
CA LEU A 203 14.53 -15.22 7.76
C LEU A 203 15.23 -16.19 8.74
N ARG A 204 14.90 -17.49 8.67
CA ARG A 204 15.61 -18.50 9.50
C ARG A 204 17.07 -18.65 9.06
N ASP A 205 17.32 -18.65 7.75
CA ASP A 205 18.66 -18.73 7.19
C ASP A 205 19.47 -17.46 7.50
N ALA A 206 18.85 -16.28 7.37
CA ALA A 206 19.46 -15.00 7.75
C ALA A 206 19.85 -14.99 9.24
N ALA A 207 18.98 -15.47 10.13
CA ALA A 207 19.27 -15.57 11.54
C ALA A 207 20.41 -16.57 11.84
N ALA A 208 20.45 -17.71 11.16
CA ALA A 208 21.52 -18.69 11.29
C ALA A 208 22.87 -18.15 10.82
N ASN A 209 22.88 -17.27 9.80
CA ASN A 209 24.06 -16.60 9.27
C ASN A 209 24.48 -15.37 10.12
N GLY A 210 23.69 -14.98 11.13
CA GLY A 210 23.96 -13.77 11.91
C GLY A 210 23.67 -12.46 11.18
N ASP A 211 22.88 -12.51 10.09
CA ASP A 211 22.49 -11.32 9.33
C ASP A 211 21.56 -10.44 10.19
N ALA A 212 21.94 -9.16 10.30
CA ALA A 212 21.14 -8.19 11.05
C ALA A 212 21.11 -6.85 10.30
N TYR A 213 19.95 -6.20 10.40
CA TYR A 213 19.63 -4.96 9.67
C TYR A 213 19.32 -3.82 10.63
N ASP A 214 19.68 -2.61 10.26
CA ASP A 214 19.35 -1.40 11.04
C ASP A 214 17.88 -1.04 10.91
N VAL A 215 17.26 -1.36 9.76
CA VAL A 215 15.85 -1.11 9.48
C VAL A 215 15.26 -2.34 8.82
N VAL A 216 14.15 -2.84 9.37
CA VAL A 216 13.39 -3.94 8.77
C VAL A 216 11.94 -3.50 8.53
N VAL A 217 11.48 -3.71 7.33
CA VAL A 217 10.09 -3.49 6.89
C VAL A 217 9.42 -4.85 6.70
N LEU A 218 8.17 -4.98 7.17
CA LEU A 218 7.32 -6.15 6.96
C LEU A 218 5.92 -5.69 6.52
N ASP A 219 5.66 -5.73 5.22
CA ASP A 219 4.38 -5.30 4.63
C ASP A 219 3.71 -6.45 3.85
N PRO A 220 3.17 -7.46 4.56
CA PRO A 220 2.62 -8.63 3.93
C PRO A 220 1.26 -8.35 3.26
N ALA A 221 0.91 -9.18 2.28
CA ALA A 221 -0.39 -9.19 1.63
C ALA A 221 -1.54 -9.41 2.64
N LYS A 222 -2.75 -9.05 2.24
CA LYS A 222 -3.97 -9.26 3.02
C LYS A 222 -4.13 -10.73 3.42
N MET A 223 -4.23 -11.00 4.73
CA MET A 223 -4.24 -12.37 5.28
C MET A 223 -5.61 -13.03 5.21
N THR A 224 -6.70 -12.26 5.30
CA THR A 224 -8.06 -12.82 5.22
C THR A 224 -9.08 -11.79 4.76
N ARG A 225 -10.15 -12.29 4.15
CA ARG A 225 -11.39 -11.56 3.85
C ARG A 225 -12.58 -12.10 4.66
N ASP A 226 -12.34 -13.16 5.47
CA ASP A 226 -13.34 -13.87 6.22
C ASP A 226 -13.16 -13.65 7.72
N ARG A 227 -14.27 -13.41 8.45
CA ARG A 227 -14.28 -13.19 9.91
C ARG A 227 -13.82 -14.43 10.68
N GLU A 228 -14.13 -15.63 10.22
CA GLU A 228 -13.72 -16.88 10.85
C GLU A 228 -12.21 -17.10 10.76
N GLN A 229 -11.55 -16.49 9.79
CA GLN A 229 -10.12 -16.59 9.56
C GLN A 229 -9.28 -15.50 10.26
N VAL A 230 -9.90 -14.65 11.08
CA VAL A 230 -9.16 -13.57 11.80
C VAL A 230 -8.16 -14.13 12.79
N ILE A 231 -8.53 -15.16 13.56
CA ILE A 231 -7.61 -15.80 14.53
C ILE A 231 -6.43 -16.50 13.85
N PRO A 232 -6.62 -17.34 12.82
CA PRO A 232 -5.53 -17.85 11.99
C PRO A 232 -4.65 -16.75 11.38
N ALA A 233 -5.25 -15.66 10.88
CA ALA A 233 -4.50 -14.53 10.33
C ALA A 233 -3.62 -13.86 11.39
N LEU A 234 -4.13 -13.61 12.59
CA LEU A 234 -3.35 -13.06 13.71
C LEU A 234 -2.18 -13.96 14.11
N LYS A 235 -2.38 -15.29 14.08
CA LYS A 235 -1.29 -16.26 14.34
C LYS A 235 -0.21 -16.15 13.27
N LYS A 236 -0.58 -16.05 11.99
CA LYS A 236 0.37 -15.87 10.89
C LYS A 236 1.13 -14.55 11.01
N TYR A 237 0.44 -13.43 11.34
CA TYR A 237 1.10 -12.17 11.65
C TYR A 237 2.10 -12.30 12.82
N LEU A 238 1.73 -13.01 13.90
CA LEU A 238 2.60 -13.25 15.04
C LEU A 238 3.90 -13.94 14.60
N ASP A 239 3.79 -15.03 13.84
CA ASP A 239 4.94 -15.82 13.39
C ASP A 239 5.85 -15.00 12.47
N MET A 240 5.29 -14.24 11.54
CA MET A 240 6.06 -13.37 10.64
C MET A 240 6.78 -12.25 11.42
N ASN A 241 6.07 -11.55 12.30
CA ASN A 241 6.64 -10.45 13.08
C ASN A 241 7.72 -10.96 14.04
N LYS A 242 7.52 -12.11 14.70
CA LYS A 242 8.52 -12.74 15.56
C LYS A 242 9.82 -13.02 14.80
N LEU A 243 9.73 -13.60 13.60
CA LEU A 243 10.92 -13.90 12.80
C LEU A 243 11.60 -12.62 12.30
N ALA A 244 10.83 -11.65 11.81
CA ALA A 244 11.36 -10.38 11.32
C ALA A 244 12.08 -9.58 12.42
N LEU A 245 11.56 -9.60 13.66
CA LEU A 245 12.21 -8.99 14.84
C LEU A 245 13.59 -9.59 15.12
N GLY A 246 13.80 -10.87 14.83
CA GLY A 246 15.11 -11.53 14.94
C GLY A 246 16.16 -10.95 14.00
N ALA A 247 15.76 -10.37 12.86
CA ALA A 247 16.66 -9.75 11.90
C ALA A 247 16.97 -8.26 12.20
N VAL A 248 16.30 -7.66 13.20
CA VAL A 248 16.55 -6.26 13.60
C VAL A 248 17.71 -6.18 14.58
N ARG A 249 18.69 -5.32 14.33
CA ARG A 249 19.76 -5.02 15.29
C ARG A 249 19.21 -4.40 16.57
N PRO A 250 19.82 -4.60 17.75
CA PRO A 250 19.51 -3.80 18.93
C PRO A 250 19.61 -2.30 18.61
N GLY A 251 18.60 -1.52 19.03
CA GLY A 251 18.47 -0.10 18.68
C GLY A 251 17.95 0.17 17.26
N GLY A 252 17.70 -0.86 16.47
CA GLY A 252 17.19 -0.75 15.09
C GLY A 252 15.71 -0.38 15.00
N LEU A 253 15.27 -0.04 13.80
CA LEU A 253 13.90 0.34 13.47
C LEU A 253 13.15 -0.84 12.83
N PHE A 254 11.98 -1.15 13.32
CA PHE A 254 11.04 -2.11 12.74
C PHE A 254 9.76 -1.43 12.31
N ALA A 255 9.39 -1.58 11.04
CA ALA A 255 8.14 -1.10 10.49
C ALA A 255 7.28 -2.29 10.06
N THR A 256 6.10 -2.45 10.64
CA THR A 256 5.20 -3.57 10.33
C THR A 256 3.81 -3.10 9.99
N PHE A 257 3.18 -3.80 9.03
CA PHE A 257 1.93 -3.38 8.44
C PHE A 257 0.90 -4.50 8.39
N SER A 258 -0.38 -4.11 8.32
CA SER A 258 -1.49 -5.01 8.04
C SER A 258 -2.56 -4.27 7.24
N CYS A 259 -2.81 -4.73 6.02
CA CYS A 259 -3.93 -4.27 5.19
C CYS A 259 -5.20 -5.12 5.36
N THR A 260 -5.25 -6.03 6.34
CA THR A 260 -6.41 -6.87 6.65
C THR A 260 -7.44 -6.06 7.44
N GLY A 261 -8.48 -5.54 6.78
CA GLY A 261 -9.50 -4.68 7.41
C GLY A 261 -10.20 -5.32 8.61
N LEU A 262 -10.37 -6.65 8.60
CA LEU A 262 -10.99 -7.40 9.70
C LEU A 262 -10.11 -7.52 10.97
N VAL A 263 -8.81 -7.27 10.87
CA VAL A 263 -7.90 -7.19 12.03
C VAL A 263 -7.91 -5.75 12.54
N ARG A 264 -8.45 -5.52 13.74
CA ARG A 264 -8.47 -4.19 14.35
C ARG A 264 -7.09 -3.77 14.83
N GLU A 265 -6.89 -2.47 15.04
CA GLU A 265 -5.62 -1.90 15.49
C GLU A 265 -5.20 -2.43 16.87
N ASP A 266 -6.15 -2.52 17.80
CA ASP A 266 -5.89 -3.08 19.14
C ASP A 266 -5.42 -4.54 19.08
N GLN A 267 -6.03 -5.36 18.21
CA GLN A 267 -5.62 -6.74 17.98
C GLN A 267 -4.23 -6.83 17.33
N PHE A 268 -3.91 -5.93 16.40
CA PHE A 268 -2.61 -5.89 15.76
C PHE A 268 -1.51 -5.47 16.74
N LEU A 269 -1.77 -4.48 17.62
CA LEU A 269 -0.83 -4.05 18.65
C LEU A 269 -0.62 -5.15 19.71
N ASP A 270 -1.68 -5.87 20.13
CA ASP A 270 -1.51 -7.02 21.06
C ASP A 270 -0.72 -8.15 20.42
N MET A 271 -0.99 -8.46 19.14
CA MET A 271 -0.18 -9.42 18.39
C MET A 271 1.29 -9.01 18.36
N LEU A 272 1.59 -7.74 18.10
CA LEU A 272 2.95 -7.22 18.05
C LEU A 272 3.66 -7.28 19.43
N ARG A 273 2.95 -6.93 20.51
CA ARG A 273 3.44 -7.09 21.88
C ARG A 273 3.86 -8.55 22.17
N ARG A 274 3.03 -9.51 21.74
CA ARG A 274 3.32 -10.96 21.89
C ARG A 274 4.49 -11.38 20.99
N ALA A 275 4.58 -10.86 19.77
CA ALA A 275 5.71 -11.14 18.88
C ALA A 275 7.04 -10.69 19.50
N GLY A 276 7.09 -9.49 20.09
CA GLY A 276 8.24 -8.99 20.83
C GLY A 276 8.62 -9.90 22.01
N TYR A 277 7.64 -10.30 22.83
CA TYR A 277 7.87 -11.20 23.93
C TYR A 277 8.48 -12.55 23.49
N TYR A 278 7.91 -13.17 22.45
CA TYR A 278 8.42 -14.45 21.92
C TYR A 278 9.76 -14.33 21.17
N ALA A 279 10.09 -13.14 20.68
CA ALA A 279 11.39 -12.85 20.07
C ALA A 279 12.46 -12.45 21.12
N GLY A 280 12.09 -12.32 22.41
CA GLY A 280 12.98 -11.81 23.44
C GLY A 280 13.38 -10.35 23.24
N ARG A 281 12.49 -9.53 22.61
CA ARG A 281 12.77 -8.14 22.22
C ARG A 281 11.79 -7.17 22.86
N THR A 282 12.31 -6.03 23.30
CA THR A 282 11.49 -4.91 23.76
C THR A 282 11.19 -3.98 22.57
N LEU A 283 9.91 -3.62 22.43
CA LEU A 283 9.44 -2.76 21.33
C LEU A 283 9.00 -1.40 21.88
N GLN A 284 9.73 -0.36 21.54
CA GLN A 284 9.33 1.01 21.82
C GLN A 284 8.56 1.54 20.60
N VAL A 285 7.23 1.66 20.70
CA VAL A 285 6.39 2.17 19.61
C VAL A 285 6.64 3.67 19.45
N LEU A 286 7.18 4.04 18.28
CA LEU A 286 7.47 5.42 17.92
C LEU A 286 6.30 6.10 17.21
N LYS A 287 5.56 5.32 16.41
CA LYS A 287 4.44 5.82 15.61
C LYS A 287 3.43 4.71 15.35
N VAL A 288 2.16 5.03 15.48
CA VAL A 288 1.03 4.26 14.92
C VAL A 288 0.39 5.12 13.84
N ALA A 289 0.22 4.55 12.65
CA ALA A 289 -0.31 5.25 11.48
C ALA A 289 -1.27 4.35 10.69
N GLY A 290 -1.72 4.84 9.56
CA GLY A 290 -2.61 4.14 8.64
C GLY A 290 -2.26 4.44 7.19
N ALA A 291 -3.27 4.43 6.33
CA ALA A 291 -3.15 4.87 4.95
C ALA A 291 -2.93 6.39 4.87
N GLY A 292 -2.41 6.85 3.75
CA GLY A 292 -2.24 8.27 3.47
C GLY A 292 -3.56 9.05 3.53
N ALA A 293 -3.48 10.36 3.70
CA ALA A 293 -4.65 11.24 3.89
C ALA A 293 -5.62 11.24 2.70
N ASP A 294 -5.18 10.81 1.52
CA ASP A 294 -6.01 10.57 0.34
C ASP A 294 -6.84 9.28 0.39
N HIS A 295 -6.67 8.47 1.43
CA HIS A 295 -7.46 7.28 1.74
C HIS A 295 -8.28 7.48 3.03
N PRO A 296 -9.24 8.42 3.05
CA PRO A 296 -9.99 8.74 4.25
C PRO A 296 -10.86 7.57 4.71
N PHE A 297 -11.04 7.45 6.01
CA PHE A 297 -12.01 6.55 6.61
C PHE A 297 -13.09 7.34 7.37
N LEU A 298 -14.24 6.73 7.56
CA LEU A 298 -15.33 7.35 8.33
C LEU A 298 -15.23 6.93 9.80
N ALA A 299 -15.25 7.90 10.72
CA ALA A 299 -15.19 7.63 12.15
C ALA A 299 -16.36 6.77 12.66
N ASN A 300 -17.53 6.87 12.02
CA ASN A 300 -18.71 6.06 12.31
C ASN A 300 -18.76 4.72 11.55
N VAL A 301 -17.74 4.44 10.70
CA VAL A 301 -17.53 3.17 9.99
C VAL A 301 -16.09 2.73 10.19
N PRO A 302 -15.72 2.25 11.39
CA PRO A 302 -14.34 1.92 11.72
C PRO A 302 -13.73 0.82 10.83
N GLU A 303 -14.56 -0.01 10.20
CA GLU A 303 -14.16 -1.04 9.24
C GLU A 303 -13.52 -0.44 7.97
N SER A 304 -13.80 0.82 7.65
CA SER A 304 -13.18 1.53 6.53
C SER A 304 -11.70 1.86 6.78
N ARG A 305 -11.23 1.79 8.05
CA ARG A 305 -9.82 1.91 8.42
C ARG A 305 -9.10 0.57 8.26
N TYR A 306 -8.70 0.25 7.05
CA TYR A 306 -8.15 -1.08 6.73
C TYR A 306 -6.65 -1.22 6.96
N LEU A 307 -5.85 -0.17 6.80
CA LEU A 307 -4.39 -0.21 6.94
C LEU A 307 -3.96 0.16 8.35
N LYS A 308 -3.14 -0.68 8.97
CA LYS A 308 -2.41 -0.44 10.22
C LYS A 308 -0.93 -0.41 9.91
N ALA A 309 -0.24 0.61 10.41
CA ALA A 309 1.20 0.80 10.29
C ALA A 309 1.78 1.06 11.69
N VAL A 310 2.76 0.27 12.12
CA VAL A 310 3.40 0.44 13.41
C VAL A 310 4.90 0.50 13.22
N PHE A 311 5.51 1.55 13.74
CA PHE A 311 6.96 1.77 13.69
C PHE A 311 7.53 1.68 15.11
N CYS A 312 8.47 0.79 15.30
CA CYS A 312 9.07 0.52 16.62
C CYS A 312 10.59 0.64 16.57
N ARG A 313 11.18 1.19 17.62
CA ARG A 313 12.56 0.92 17.97
C ARG A 313 12.62 -0.42 18.71
N VAL A 314 13.61 -1.25 18.39
CA VAL A 314 13.74 -2.62 18.88
C VAL A 314 15.00 -2.74 19.76
N GLU A 315 14.83 -3.17 21.03
CA GLU A 315 15.90 -3.44 21.97
C GLU A 315 16.03 -4.94 22.25
#